data_95d68918627c4023c140ed53f691e1c1
#
_entry.id   95d68918627c4023c140ed53f691e1c1
#
_cell.length_a   1.000
_cell.length_b   1.000
_cell.length_c   1.000
_cell.angle_alpha   90.00
_cell.angle_beta   90.00
_cell.angle_gamma   90.00
#
_symmetry.space_group_name_H-M   'P 1'
#
loop_
_entity.id
_entity.type
_entity.pdbx_description
1 polymer ?
#
loop_
_entity_poly.entity_id
_entity_poly.type
_entity_poly.pdbx_seq_one_letter_code
_entity_poly.pdbx_strand_id
1 'polypeptide(L)'
;MRVRLCIACGVLALVHTGKAEAQGKLAGKMTCGKPDQNHVAPVGDSPDHVLTLSAVKCTWSQGDIGGDKVKDEIDTFTSDASGGVSRDRGYGVGTLASGDKYFIEFKGKTTLKGRTPVSADCKWKFTGGTGKAKGISGKGTCKGTFNPDETSSWDIEGEYKTAP
;
A
#
# COMPACT_ATOMS: atom_id res chain seq x y z
N MET A 1 2.28 34.70 -71.15
CA MET A 1 2.01 33.41 -70.48
C MET A 1 2.73 33.46 -69.11
N ARG A 2 1.97 33.70 -68.02
CA ARG A 2 2.56 33.82 -66.66
C ARG A 2 2.23 32.56 -65.87
N VAL A 3 3.26 31.74 -65.58
CA VAL A 3 3.16 30.53 -64.74
C VAL A 3 3.16 30.98 -63.28
N ARG A 4 2.09 30.67 -62.52
CA ARG A 4 2.00 30.87 -61.09
C ARG A 4 2.44 29.57 -60.39
N LEU A 5 3.56 29.61 -59.69
CA LEU A 5 4.06 28.52 -58.86
C LEU A 5 3.37 28.60 -57.48
N CYS A 6 2.50 27.60 -57.18
CA CYS A 6 1.89 27.45 -55.90
C CYS A 6 2.85 26.62 -55.00
N ILE A 7 3.40 27.28 -53.96
CA ILE A 7 4.17 26.64 -52.91
C ILE A 7 3.17 26.07 -51.87
N ALA A 8 2.98 24.78 -51.84
CA ALA A 8 2.24 24.11 -50.79
C ALA A 8 3.08 24.01 -49.51
N CYS A 9 2.73 24.82 -48.50
CA CYS A 9 3.30 24.69 -47.16
C CYS A 9 2.72 23.48 -46.45
N GLY A 10 3.45 22.37 -46.41
CA GLY A 10 3.11 21.18 -45.59
C GLY A 10 3.37 21.46 -44.13
N VAL A 11 2.32 21.62 -43.32
CA VAL A 11 2.42 21.67 -41.86
C VAL A 11 2.64 20.24 -41.31
N LEU A 12 3.85 19.94 -40.91
CA LEU A 12 4.19 18.69 -40.24
C LEU A 12 3.70 18.79 -38.80
N ALA A 13 2.52 18.21 -38.51
CA ALA A 13 2.03 18.09 -37.13
C ALA A 13 2.87 17.03 -36.38
N LEU A 14 3.75 17.48 -35.48
CA LEU A 14 4.45 16.64 -34.53
C LEU A 14 3.42 16.11 -33.52
N VAL A 15 2.97 14.88 -33.72
CA VAL A 15 2.16 14.15 -32.72
C VAL A 15 3.10 13.74 -31.58
N HIS A 16 3.10 14.52 -30.52
CA HIS A 16 3.72 14.12 -29.26
C HIS A 16 2.85 13.04 -28.63
N THR A 17 3.21 11.78 -28.79
CA THR A 17 2.64 10.66 -28.02
C THR A 17 3.22 10.72 -26.61
N GLY A 18 2.76 11.66 -25.82
CA GLY A 18 3.01 11.65 -24.38
C GLY A 18 2.31 10.42 -23.81
N LYS A 19 3.06 9.51 -23.23
CA LYS A 19 2.47 8.40 -22.47
C LYS A 19 1.72 9.04 -21.31
N ALA A 20 0.41 8.82 -21.23
CA ALA A 20 -0.42 9.35 -20.16
C ALA A 20 -0.10 8.58 -18.86
N GLU A 21 0.26 9.30 -17.81
CA GLU A 21 0.26 8.74 -16.46
C GLU A 21 -1.17 8.27 -16.15
N ALA A 22 -1.34 6.99 -15.81
CA ALA A 22 -2.62 6.50 -15.32
C ALA A 22 -2.76 6.87 -13.85
N GLN A 23 -3.77 7.68 -13.54
CA GLN A 23 -4.15 7.99 -12.16
C GLN A 23 -5.34 7.11 -11.77
N GLY A 24 -5.26 6.45 -10.61
CA GLY A 24 -6.30 5.57 -10.11
C GLY A 24 -6.60 5.79 -8.63
N LYS A 25 -7.74 5.23 -8.20
CA LYS A 25 -8.09 5.09 -6.79
C LYS A 25 -7.88 3.64 -6.39
N LEU A 26 -7.28 3.42 -5.23
CA LEU A 26 -7.23 2.12 -4.58
C LEU A 26 -8.29 2.10 -3.48
N ALA A 27 -9.29 1.26 -3.65
CA ALA A 27 -10.26 0.92 -2.61
C ALA A 27 -10.23 -0.59 -2.45
N GLY A 28 -9.94 -1.08 -1.27
CA GLY A 28 -9.67 -2.49 -1.08
C GLY A 28 -10.04 -3.02 0.29
N LYS A 29 -10.16 -4.34 0.34
CA LYS A 29 -10.40 -5.10 1.57
C LYS A 29 -9.40 -6.24 1.63
N MET A 30 -8.74 -6.37 2.78
CA MET A 30 -7.86 -7.51 3.02
C MET A 30 -8.10 -8.12 4.41
N THR A 31 -7.76 -9.38 4.53
CA THR A 31 -7.74 -10.12 5.80
C THR A 31 -6.32 -10.62 6.02
N CYS A 32 -5.78 -10.34 7.20
CA CYS A 32 -4.47 -10.82 7.62
C CYS A 32 -4.63 -11.99 8.60
N GLY A 33 -3.78 -12.98 8.43
CA GLY A 33 -3.68 -14.12 9.34
C GLY A 33 -3.02 -13.75 10.66
N LYS A 34 -2.79 -14.75 11.48
CA LYS A 34 -1.91 -14.62 12.66
C LYS A 34 -0.50 -14.27 12.22
N PRO A 35 0.26 -13.52 13.02
CA PRO A 35 1.67 -13.28 12.74
C PRO A 35 2.44 -14.60 12.55
N ASP A 36 3.11 -14.76 11.40
CA ASP A 36 4.01 -15.88 11.15
C ASP A 36 5.30 -15.76 12.00
N GLN A 37 5.69 -14.53 12.31
CA GLN A 37 6.80 -14.18 13.18
C GLN A 37 6.35 -13.09 14.14
N ASN A 38 6.70 -13.25 15.41
CA ASN A 38 6.36 -12.29 16.45
C ASN A 38 7.41 -12.32 17.56
N HIS A 39 8.28 -11.31 17.56
CA HIS A 39 9.34 -11.14 18.55
C HIS A 39 8.98 -9.99 19.46
N VAL A 40 8.80 -10.25 20.75
CA VAL A 40 8.39 -9.28 21.75
C VAL A 40 9.52 -9.06 22.74
N ALA A 41 9.86 -7.78 22.98
CA ALA A 41 10.86 -7.37 23.95
C ALA A 41 10.27 -6.33 24.92
N PRO A 42 10.29 -6.56 26.24
CA PRO A 42 9.92 -5.53 27.21
C PRO A 42 10.97 -4.41 27.20
N VAL A 43 10.51 -3.15 27.28
CA VAL A 43 11.41 -1.98 27.39
C VAL A 43 11.94 -1.83 28.81
N GLY A 44 11.11 -2.15 29.82
CA GLY A 44 11.51 -2.18 31.22
C GLY A 44 11.27 -0.88 32.01
N ASP A 45 10.76 0.16 31.35
CA ASP A 45 10.40 1.43 32.01
C ASP A 45 8.98 1.41 32.59
N SER A 46 8.09 0.57 32.00
CA SER A 46 6.78 0.26 32.56
C SER A 46 6.37 -1.19 32.27
N PRO A 47 5.44 -1.78 33.06
CA PRO A 47 5.06 -3.19 32.90
C PRO A 47 4.38 -3.55 31.58
N ASP A 48 3.77 -2.57 30.91
CA ASP A 48 3.02 -2.71 29.67
C ASP A 48 3.74 -2.14 28.44
N HIS A 49 4.98 -1.63 28.61
CA HIS A 49 5.77 -1.11 27.51
C HIS A 49 6.57 -2.22 26.85
N VAL A 50 6.18 -2.53 25.61
CA VAL A 50 6.83 -3.58 24.83
C VAL A 50 7.10 -3.10 23.41
N LEU A 51 8.24 -3.53 22.87
CA LEU A 51 8.55 -3.46 21.44
C LEU A 51 8.29 -4.82 20.80
N THR A 52 7.73 -4.79 19.60
CA THR A 52 7.44 -6.01 18.85
C THR A 52 7.97 -5.86 17.42
N LEU A 53 8.52 -6.95 16.87
CA LEU A 53 8.78 -7.11 15.44
C LEU A 53 7.92 -8.28 14.95
N SER A 54 7.06 -8.00 13.98
CA SER A 54 6.10 -8.98 13.45
C SER A 54 6.14 -9.05 11.93
N ALA A 55 5.80 -10.23 11.40
CA ALA A 55 5.48 -10.43 10.00
C ALA A 55 4.14 -11.15 9.87
N VAL A 56 3.27 -10.64 8.99
CA VAL A 56 1.94 -11.20 8.75
C VAL A 56 1.69 -11.37 7.25
N LYS A 57 0.91 -12.39 6.90
CA LYS A 57 0.39 -12.59 5.54
C LYS A 57 -1.05 -12.14 5.46
N CYS A 58 -1.34 -11.35 4.44
CA CYS A 58 -2.65 -10.82 4.16
C CYS A 58 -3.14 -11.28 2.79
N THR A 59 -4.43 -11.55 2.67
CA THR A 59 -5.10 -11.89 1.40
C THR A 59 -6.09 -10.79 1.07
N TRP A 60 -6.03 -10.27 -0.14
CA TRP A 60 -6.94 -9.26 -0.62
C TRP A 60 -8.20 -9.88 -1.22
N SER A 61 -9.36 -9.48 -0.74
CA SER A 61 -10.64 -9.85 -1.32
C SER A 61 -11.13 -8.85 -2.36
N GLN A 62 -10.68 -7.59 -2.28
CA GLN A 62 -10.99 -6.50 -3.18
C GLN A 62 -9.77 -5.61 -3.34
N GLY A 63 -9.60 -5.01 -4.52
CA GLY A 63 -8.57 -4.05 -4.86
C GLY A 63 -7.89 -4.36 -6.18
N ASP A 64 -7.57 -3.31 -6.93
CA ASP A 64 -6.77 -3.42 -8.14
C ASP A 64 -5.84 -2.20 -8.29
N ILE A 65 -4.78 -2.39 -9.05
CA ILE A 65 -3.82 -1.36 -9.43
C ILE A 65 -3.68 -1.43 -10.95
N GLY A 66 -4.20 -0.40 -11.63
CA GLY A 66 -4.15 -0.34 -13.10
C GLY A 66 -4.93 -1.47 -13.79
N GLY A 67 -6.04 -1.93 -13.18
CA GLY A 67 -6.84 -3.05 -13.67
C GLY A 67 -6.26 -4.43 -13.37
N ASP A 68 -5.17 -4.52 -12.61
CA ASP A 68 -4.59 -5.77 -12.16
C ASP A 68 -4.93 -6.01 -10.69
N LYS A 69 -5.59 -7.14 -10.39
CA LYS A 69 -6.07 -7.44 -9.05
C LYS A 69 -4.92 -7.64 -8.07
N VAL A 70 -5.05 -7.06 -6.89
CA VAL A 70 -4.19 -7.37 -5.75
C VAL A 70 -4.59 -8.73 -5.18
N LYS A 71 -3.63 -9.63 -4.97
CA LYS A 71 -3.85 -10.99 -4.45
C LYS A 71 -3.52 -11.10 -2.97
N ASP A 72 -2.28 -10.81 -2.67
CA ASP A 72 -1.72 -11.00 -1.33
C ASP A 72 -0.71 -9.90 -1.01
N GLU A 73 -0.41 -9.77 0.28
CA GLU A 73 0.58 -8.84 0.81
C GLU A 73 1.26 -9.47 2.02
N ILE A 74 2.55 -9.25 2.15
CA ILE A 74 3.30 -9.59 3.36
C ILE A 74 3.72 -8.28 4.00
N ASP A 75 3.28 -8.07 5.24
CA ASP A 75 3.65 -6.93 6.05
C ASP A 75 4.69 -7.32 7.09
N THR A 76 5.76 -6.54 7.16
CA THR A 76 6.77 -6.62 8.22
C THR A 76 6.81 -5.30 8.95
N PHE A 77 6.60 -5.32 10.27
CA PHE A 77 6.44 -4.09 11.03
C PHE A 77 6.96 -4.20 12.46
N THR A 78 7.26 -3.07 13.00
CA THR A 78 7.55 -2.87 14.43
C THR A 78 6.40 -2.16 15.09
N SER A 79 6.13 -2.54 16.35
CA SER A 79 5.14 -1.93 17.22
C SER A 79 5.81 -1.48 18.52
N ASP A 80 5.48 -0.27 18.93
CA ASP A 80 5.88 0.33 20.21
C ASP A 80 4.60 0.54 21.02
N ALA A 81 4.32 -0.39 21.94
CA ALA A 81 3.07 -0.46 22.68
C ALA A 81 3.25 -0.06 24.14
N SER A 82 2.45 0.91 24.59
CA SER A 82 2.40 1.36 25.99
C SER A 82 1.08 2.08 26.26
N GLY A 83 0.54 1.96 27.46
CA GLY A 83 -0.63 2.73 27.91
C GLY A 83 -1.90 2.51 27.11
N GLY A 84 -2.14 1.29 26.59
CA GLY A 84 -3.33 0.96 25.82
C GLY A 84 -3.28 1.36 24.34
N VAL A 85 -2.11 1.77 23.85
CA VAL A 85 -1.88 2.18 22.46
C VAL A 85 -0.56 1.59 21.96
N SER A 86 -0.54 1.15 20.69
CA SER A 86 0.68 0.86 19.95
C SER A 86 0.90 1.88 18.83
N ARG A 87 2.15 2.22 18.56
CA ARG A 87 2.60 2.96 17.39
C ARG A 87 3.33 2.00 16.46
N ASP A 88 2.79 1.83 15.26
CA ASP A 88 3.23 0.82 14.33
C ASP A 88 3.90 1.47 13.13
N ARG A 89 4.98 0.83 12.62
CA ARG A 89 5.67 1.23 11.39
C ARG A 89 6.14 0.00 10.66
N GLY A 90 5.94 -0.04 9.36
CA GLY A 90 6.33 -1.21 8.59
C GLY A 90 6.36 -0.98 7.10
N TYR A 91 6.60 -2.09 6.42
CA TYR A 91 6.69 -2.21 4.98
C TYR A 91 5.83 -3.37 4.52
N GLY A 92 5.12 -3.17 3.41
CA GLY A 92 4.35 -4.21 2.76
C GLY A 92 4.91 -4.54 1.38
N VAL A 93 4.87 -5.80 1.03
CA VAL A 93 5.17 -6.32 -0.30
C VAL A 93 3.94 -7.03 -0.81
N GLY A 94 3.21 -6.37 -1.70
CA GLY A 94 2.02 -6.95 -2.31
C GLY A 94 2.29 -7.58 -3.67
N THR A 95 1.49 -8.57 -4.03
CA THR A 95 1.56 -9.32 -5.29
C THR A 95 0.29 -9.10 -6.09
N LEU A 96 0.42 -8.74 -7.35
CA LEU A 96 -0.68 -8.59 -8.30
C LEU A 96 -1.00 -9.94 -8.98
N ALA A 97 -2.15 -10.05 -9.63
CA ALA A 97 -2.55 -11.25 -10.35
C ALA A 97 -1.58 -11.61 -11.49
N SER A 98 -0.93 -10.62 -12.09
CA SER A 98 0.14 -10.81 -13.08
C SER A 98 1.43 -11.41 -12.53
N GLY A 99 1.62 -11.39 -11.20
CA GLY A 99 2.87 -11.72 -10.52
C GLY A 99 3.77 -10.52 -10.26
N ASP A 100 3.43 -9.35 -10.79
CA ASP A 100 4.13 -8.11 -10.47
C ASP A 100 3.94 -7.74 -9.01
N LYS A 101 4.87 -6.94 -8.47
CA LYS A 101 4.86 -6.55 -7.05
C LYS A 101 4.75 -5.05 -6.90
N TYR A 102 4.12 -4.62 -5.81
CA TYR A 102 4.21 -3.26 -5.31
C TYR A 102 4.81 -3.26 -3.89
N PHE A 103 5.39 -2.12 -3.53
CA PHE A 103 6.02 -1.91 -2.23
C PHE A 103 5.38 -0.71 -1.57
N ILE A 104 5.09 -0.84 -0.29
CA ILE A 104 4.58 0.25 0.54
C ILE A 104 5.41 0.42 1.80
N GLU A 105 5.37 1.61 2.35
CA GLU A 105 5.64 1.85 3.76
C GLU A 105 4.36 2.32 4.44
N PHE A 106 4.19 1.97 5.70
CA PHE A 106 3.05 2.41 6.48
C PHE A 106 3.44 2.80 7.91
N LYS A 107 2.59 3.60 8.51
CA LYS A 107 2.62 3.94 9.92
C LYS A 107 1.21 4.04 10.46
N GLY A 108 1.00 3.55 11.66
CA GLY A 108 -0.32 3.48 12.26
C GLY A 108 -0.32 3.64 13.76
N LYS A 109 -1.53 3.59 14.27
CA LYS A 109 -1.83 3.57 15.68
C LYS A 109 -2.87 2.49 15.93
N THR A 110 -2.52 1.54 16.79
CA THR A 110 -3.41 0.46 17.23
C THR A 110 -3.90 0.75 18.63
N THR A 111 -5.21 0.65 18.84
CA THR A 111 -5.84 0.72 20.15
C THR A 111 -5.83 -0.67 20.78
N LEU A 112 -5.43 -0.73 22.04
CA LEU A 112 -5.33 -1.96 22.82
C LEU A 112 -6.35 -1.96 23.97
N LYS A 113 -6.94 -3.10 24.25
CA LYS A 113 -7.66 -3.37 25.49
C LYS A 113 -6.81 -4.31 26.35
N GLY A 114 -6.15 -3.77 27.35
CA GLY A 114 -5.02 -4.43 27.99
C GLY A 114 -3.87 -4.59 26.96
N ARG A 115 -3.51 -5.81 26.64
CA ARG A 115 -2.49 -6.13 25.60
C ARG A 115 -3.08 -6.60 24.29
N THR A 116 -4.42 -6.67 24.18
CA THR A 116 -5.12 -7.20 23.00
C THR A 116 -5.45 -6.06 22.04
N PRO A 117 -4.99 -6.11 20.78
CA PRO A 117 -5.40 -5.18 19.74
C PRO A 117 -6.91 -5.26 19.49
N VAL A 118 -7.58 -4.11 19.28
CA VAL A 118 -9.01 -4.06 18.98
C VAL A 118 -9.30 -3.30 17.69
N SER A 119 -8.58 -2.22 17.42
CA SER A 119 -8.72 -1.45 16.18
C SER A 119 -7.43 -0.73 15.84
N ALA A 120 -7.26 -0.40 14.57
CA ALA A 120 -6.13 0.40 14.12
C ALA A 120 -6.53 1.38 13.01
N ASP A 121 -5.82 2.51 12.98
CA ASP A 121 -5.82 3.46 11.88
C ASP A 121 -4.41 3.59 11.34
N CYS A 122 -4.25 3.59 10.03
CA CYS A 122 -2.94 3.75 9.43
C CYS A 122 -2.95 4.73 8.24
N LYS A 123 -1.74 5.16 7.87
CA LYS A 123 -1.43 5.83 6.61
C LYS A 123 -0.35 5.03 5.91
N TRP A 124 -0.49 4.87 4.62
CA TRP A 124 0.46 4.16 3.78
C TRP A 124 0.84 5.01 2.56
N LYS A 125 1.97 4.69 1.94
CA LYS A 125 2.39 5.22 0.64
C LYS A 125 3.14 4.15 -0.14
N PHE A 126 3.04 4.21 -1.46
CA PHE A 126 3.89 3.41 -2.33
C PHE A 126 5.34 3.89 -2.27
N THR A 127 6.26 2.93 -2.27
CA THR A 127 7.70 3.17 -2.36
C THR A 127 8.30 2.62 -3.65
N GLY A 128 7.50 1.89 -4.45
CA GLY A 128 7.89 1.35 -5.74
C GLY A 128 7.11 0.10 -6.12
N GLY A 129 7.58 -0.56 -7.18
CA GLY A 129 7.01 -1.81 -7.67
C GLY A 129 7.79 -2.37 -8.86
N THR A 130 7.32 -3.50 -9.38
CA THR A 130 7.87 -4.19 -10.55
C THR A 130 6.85 -4.23 -11.70
N GLY A 131 7.30 -4.54 -12.89
CA GLY A 131 6.44 -4.69 -14.06
C GLY A 131 5.46 -3.55 -14.25
N LYS A 132 4.16 -3.82 -14.23
CA LYS A 132 3.08 -2.81 -14.37
C LYS A 132 3.03 -1.80 -13.21
N ALA A 133 3.52 -2.18 -12.03
CA ALA A 133 3.62 -1.29 -10.89
C ALA A 133 4.97 -0.55 -10.81
N LYS A 134 5.85 -0.69 -11.81
CA LYS A 134 7.14 0.03 -11.83
C LYS A 134 6.88 1.54 -11.83
N GLY A 135 7.55 2.25 -10.90
CA GLY A 135 7.40 3.69 -10.76
C GLY A 135 6.06 4.15 -10.16
N ILE A 136 5.27 3.23 -9.62
CA ILE A 136 4.04 3.59 -8.92
C ILE A 136 4.35 4.53 -7.75
N SER A 137 3.48 5.52 -7.59
CA SER A 137 3.48 6.48 -6.48
C SER A 137 2.06 6.70 -6.00
N GLY A 138 1.89 7.13 -4.77
CA GLY A 138 0.57 7.36 -4.20
C GLY A 138 0.56 7.11 -2.70
N LYS A 139 -0.58 7.38 -2.08
CA LYS A 139 -0.75 7.28 -0.64
C LYS A 139 -2.21 7.05 -0.28
N GLY A 140 -2.44 6.61 0.92
CA GLY A 140 -3.79 6.39 1.43
C GLY A 140 -3.84 6.18 2.93
N THR A 141 -4.99 5.67 3.34
CA THR A 141 -5.29 5.33 4.72
C THR A 141 -5.79 3.90 4.81
N CYS A 142 -5.71 3.32 5.99
CA CYS A 142 -6.33 2.05 6.29
C CYS A 142 -6.98 2.06 7.67
N LYS A 143 -8.03 1.26 7.82
CA LYS A 143 -8.69 0.99 9.09
C LYS A 143 -8.75 -0.51 9.32
N GLY A 144 -8.31 -0.94 10.49
CA GLY A 144 -8.25 -2.34 10.87
C GLY A 144 -9.11 -2.65 12.08
N THR A 145 -9.68 -3.85 12.08
CA THR A 145 -10.31 -4.48 13.24
C THR A 145 -9.65 -5.81 13.51
N PHE A 146 -9.47 -6.14 14.79
CA PHE A 146 -8.81 -7.38 15.22
C PHE A 146 -9.84 -8.34 15.80
N ASN A 147 -9.71 -9.61 15.44
CA ASN A 147 -10.58 -10.68 15.88
C ASN A 147 -9.96 -11.44 17.07
N PRO A 148 -10.80 -12.13 17.89
CA PRO A 148 -10.29 -12.93 19.02
C PRO A 148 -9.34 -14.07 18.64
N ASP A 149 -9.38 -14.51 17.40
CA ASP A 149 -8.51 -15.54 16.83
C ASP A 149 -7.17 -15.02 16.30
N GLU A 150 -6.83 -13.76 16.63
CA GLU A 150 -5.62 -13.06 16.20
C GLU A 150 -5.55 -12.72 14.69
N THR A 151 -6.63 -12.94 13.95
CA THR A 151 -6.75 -12.43 12.58
C THR A 151 -7.21 -10.97 12.58
N SER A 152 -7.03 -10.28 11.46
CA SER A 152 -7.50 -8.90 11.33
C SER A 152 -8.10 -8.64 9.95
N SER A 153 -9.05 -7.69 9.90
CA SER A 153 -9.70 -7.25 8.66
C SER A 153 -9.43 -5.76 8.46
N TRP A 154 -9.14 -5.38 7.21
CA TRP A 154 -8.72 -4.04 6.87
C TRP A 154 -9.50 -3.47 5.68
N ASP A 155 -9.93 -2.23 5.83
CA ASP A 155 -10.43 -1.39 4.75
C ASP A 155 -9.31 -0.44 4.32
N ILE A 156 -8.99 -0.42 3.02
CA ILE A 156 -7.88 0.32 2.43
C ILE A 156 -8.44 1.33 1.44
N GLU A 157 -8.02 2.58 1.55
CA GLU A 157 -8.40 3.65 0.62
C GLU A 157 -7.18 4.50 0.26
N GLY A 158 -7.13 4.97 -0.99
CA GLY A 158 -6.08 5.86 -1.43
C GLY A 158 -6.14 6.19 -2.90
N GLU A 159 -5.09 6.86 -3.34
CA GLU A 159 -4.89 7.25 -4.73
C GLU A 159 -3.49 6.90 -5.19
N TYR A 160 -3.33 6.61 -6.47
CA TYR A 160 -2.05 6.29 -7.05
C TYR A 160 -1.90 6.83 -8.46
N LYS A 161 -0.64 6.91 -8.90
CA LYS A 161 -0.23 7.12 -10.28
C LYS A 161 0.76 6.02 -10.66
N THR A 162 0.64 5.50 -11.86
CA THR A 162 1.66 4.62 -12.46
C THR A 162 2.56 5.45 -13.39
N ALA A 163 3.81 5.03 -13.52
CA ALA A 163 4.67 5.62 -14.56
C ALA A 163 4.09 5.34 -15.96
N PRO A 164 4.30 6.24 -16.92
CA PRO A 164 3.88 6.07 -18.31
C PRO A 164 4.62 4.94 -19.01
#